data_9df2965060fb23da124e8e217e772da4
#
_entry.id   9df2965060fb23da124e8e217e772da4
#
_cell.length_a   1.000
_cell.length_b   1.000
_cell.length_c   1.000
_cell.angle_alpha   90.00
_cell.angle_beta   90.00
_cell.angle_gamma   90.00
#
_symmetry.space_group_name_H-M   'P 1'
#
loop_
_entity.id
_entity.type
_entity.pdbx_description
1 polymer ?
#
loop_
_entity_poly.entity_id
_entity_poly.type
_entity_poly.pdbx_seq_one_letter_code
_entity_poly.pdbx_strand_id
1 'polypeptide(L)'
;IICDPCCGSGGFLIKAFEYVRDKIEKDIQSVKEQIKFQMFNKEYESLSQKKRTEIDELVDDYFDILNRELDTKMEGSRLNNLSKNCIFGTDANPRMARTAKMNMIMHGDGHGGVHHHDGLLNVNGIFENRFDVILTNPPFGSRVEKDLKITEADKFTDQEKIKHYTKIYGEKYTNALKQVNDNINKSVLSLYKSGNLSTLTEVLFIERCLNLLKPGGRLGIVLPEGVLNNTNLQNVRELFEGMAKIILITSIPQDVFMASGATVKPSLMFFKKFTKEEALQYEDAKTKAYDKIKEKYAEQITELKTFIDNKENSRS
;
A
#
# COMPACT_ATOMS: atom_id res chain seq x y z
N ILE A 1 4.05 -5.86 5.71
CA ILE A 1 2.66 -5.45 5.96
C ILE A 1 2.07 -4.97 4.65
N ILE A 2 0.88 -5.48 4.30
CA ILE A 2 0.22 -5.25 3.01
C ILE A 2 -1.09 -4.50 3.25
N CYS A 3 -1.45 -3.58 2.34
CA CYS A 3 -2.71 -2.85 2.40
C CYS A 3 -3.36 -2.72 1.02
N ASP A 4 -4.70 -2.72 1.02
CA ASP A 4 -5.53 -2.26 -0.10
C ASP A 4 -6.55 -1.22 0.42
N PRO A 5 -6.35 0.08 0.15
CA PRO A 5 -7.21 1.13 0.68
C PRO A 5 -8.56 1.27 -0.05
N CYS A 6 -8.86 0.44 -1.05
CA CYS A 6 -10.16 0.34 -1.72
C CYS A 6 -10.42 -1.11 -2.15
N CYS A 7 -10.46 -2.02 -1.16
CA CYS A 7 -10.30 -3.45 -1.36
C CYS A 7 -11.48 -4.17 -2.03
N GLY A 8 -12.62 -3.53 -2.23
CA GLY A 8 -13.79 -4.17 -2.82
C GLY A 8 -14.19 -5.43 -2.05
N SER A 9 -14.27 -6.55 -2.73
CA SER A 9 -14.53 -7.87 -2.12
C SER A 9 -13.30 -8.55 -1.50
N GLY A 10 -12.14 -7.90 -1.50
CA GLY A 10 -10.91 -8.40 -0.88
C GLY A 10 -10.01 -9.24 -1.80
N GLY A 11 -10.21 -9.19 -3.11
CA GLY A 11 -9.48 -10.06 -4.04
C GLY A 11 -7.96 -9.97 -3.94
N PHE A 12 -7.39 -8.77 -3.89
CA PHE A 12 -5.94 -8.57 -3.71
C PHE A 12 -5.47 -9.01 -2.32
N LEU A 13 -6.27 -8.75 -1.28
CA LEU A 13 -5.93 -9.13 0.10
C LEU A 13 -5.86 -10.66 0.24
N ILE A 14 -6.83 -11.38 -0.33
CA ILE A 14 -6.86 -12.85 -0.34
C ILE A 14 -5.62 -13.40 -1.03
N LYS A 15 -5.32 -12.91 -2.24
CA LYS A 15 -4.16 -13.39 -3.00
C LYS A 15 -2.83 -13.08 -2.31
N ALA A 16 -2.74 -11.93 -1.68
CA ALA A 16 -1.57 -11.57 -0.87
C ALA A 16 -1.42 -12.50 0.35
N PHE A 17 -2.52 -12.77 1.05
CA PHE A 17 -2.53 -13.69 2.19
C PHE A 17 -2.13 -15.11 1.78
N GLU A 18 -2.78 -15.67 0.74
CA GLU A 18 -2.48 -17.00 0.20
C GLU A 18 -1.01 -17.12 -0.21
N TYR A 19 -0.48 -16.11 -0.92
CA TYR A 19 0.91 -16.09 -1.35
C TYR A 19 1.90 -16.12 -0.19
N VAL A 20 1.68 -15.30 0.85
CA VAL A 20 2.57 -15.26 2.01
C VAL A 20 2.44 -16.54 2.84
N ARG A 21 1.23 -17.07 3.01
CA ARG A 21 0.98 -18.35 3.68
C ARG A 21 1.76 -19.49 2.98
N ASP A 22 1.62 -19.63 1.67
CA ASP A 22 2.35 -20.64 0.88
C ASP A 22 3.87 -20.52 1.06
N LYS A 23 4.39 -19.30 1.14
CA LYS A 23 5.82 -19.07 1.41
C LYS A 23 6.23 -19.51 2.80
N ILE A 24 5.39 -19.26 3.82
CA ILE A 24 5.65 -19.72 5.19
C ILE A 24 5.63 -21.25 5.26
N GLU A 25 4.64 -21.89 4.63
CA GLU A 25 4.52 -23.35 4.59
C GLU A 25 5.73 -24.01 3.89
N LYS A 26 6.15 -23.46 2.74
CA LYS A 26 7.34 -23.95 2.01
C LYS A 26 8.63 -23.73 2.78
N ASP A 27 8.78 -22.61 3.47
CA ASP A 27 9.94 -22.34 4.30
C ASP A 27 10.05 -23.36 5.44
N ILE A 28 8.96 -23.61 6.17
CA ILE A 28 8.90 -24.60 7.24
C ILE A 28 9.19 -26.00 6.69
N GLN A 29 8.62 -26.36 5.55
CA GLN A 29 8.90 -27.66 4.92
C GLN A 29 10.36 -27.82 4.55
N SER A 30 10.97 -26.77 3.99
CA SER A 30 12.42 -26.78 3.66
C SER A 30 13.29 -26.98 4.90
N VAL A 31 12.95 -26.33 6.02
CA VAL A 31 13.67 -26.50 7.29
C VAL A 31 13.53 -27.95 7.80
N LYS A 32 12.34 -28.53 7.71
CA LYS A 32 12.11 -29.95 8.10
C LYS A 32 12.94 -30.89 7.25
N GLU A 33 13.03 -30.69 5.95
CA GLU A 33 13.86 -31.50 5.06
C GLU A 33 15.35 -31.37 5.38
N GLN A 34 15.81 -30.17 5.72
CA GLN A 34 17.20 -29.97 6.16
C GLN A 34 17.49 -30.70 7.47
N ILE A 35 16.58 -30.64 8.45
CA ILE A 35 16.72 -31.38 9.71
C ILE A 35 16.79 -32.89 9.43
N LYS A 36 15.88 -33.44 8.60
CA LYS A 36 15.91 -34.85 8.21
C LYS A 36 17.23 -35.23 7.56
N PHE A 37 17.72 -34.45 6.61
CA PHE A 37 18.95 -34.69 5.92
C PHE A 37 20.18 -34.71 6.85
N GLN A 38 20.17 -33.82 7.84
CA GLN A 38 21.30 -33.75 8.81
C GLN A 38 21.24 -34.87 9.86
N MET A 39 20.05 -35.21 10.33
CA MET A 39 19.87 -36.17 11.44
C MET A 39 19.86 -37.61 10.96
N PHE A 40 19.22 -37.88 9.81
CA PHE A 40 19.12 -39.24 9.24
C PHE A 40 20.19 -39.49 8.15
N ASN A 41 21.44 -39.21 8.50
CA ASN A 41 22.60 -39.42 7.64
C ASN A 41 23.13 -40.86 7.76
N LYS A 42 24.22 -41.20 7.05
CA LYS A 42 24.83 -42.52 7.08
C LYS A 42 25.30 -42.93 8.50
N GLU A 43 25.65 -41.98 9.34
CA GLU A 43 26.10 -42.26 10.73
C GLU A 43 24.91 -42.71 11.59
N TYR A 44 23.69 -42.15 11.35
CA TYR A 44 22.47 -42.58 12.02
C TYR A 44 22.21 -44.07 11.84
N GLU A 45 22.43 -44.63 10.65
CA GLU A 45 22.24 -46.03 10.36
C GLU A 45 23.18 -46.95 11.17
N SER A 46 24.33 -46.44 11.57
CA SER A 46 25.33 -47.16 12.38
C SER A 46 25.10 -47.10 13.89
N LEU A 47 24.14 -46.28 14.36
CA LEU A 47 23.84 -46.08 15.77
C LEU A 47 23.09 -47.25 16.40
N SER A 48 23.25 -47.44 17.73
CA SER A 48 22.41 -48.35 18.50
C SER A 48 20.95 -47.95 18.48
N GLN A 49 20.02 -48.89 18.64
CA GLN A 49 18.57 -48.65 18.64
C GLN A 49 18.19 -47.54 19.64
N LYS A 50 18.76 -47.53 20.85
CA LYS A 50 18.50 -46.51 21.85
C LYS A 50 18.82 -45.10 21.35
N LYS A 51 20.00 -44.93 20.72
CA LYS A 51 20.41 -43.62 20.17
C LYS A 51 19.56 -43.19 18.98
N ARG A 52 19.08 -44.13 18.15
CA ARG A 52 18.17 -43.80 17.05
C ARG A 52 16.84 -43.29 17.61
N THR A 53 16.27 -43.96 18.61
CA THR A 53 15.05 -43.49 19.28
C THR A 53 15.17 -42.10 19.87
N GLU A 54 16.32 -41.80 20.54
CA GLU A 54 16.59 -40.46 21.07
C GLU A 54 16.67 -39.40 19.96
N ILE A 55 17.20 -39.71 18.78
CA ILE A 55 17.24 -38.80 17.62
C ILE A 55 15.84 -38.63 17.01
N ASP A 56 15.10 -39.72 16.88
CA ASP A 56 13.73 -39.68 16.34
C ASP A 56 12.81 -38.80 17.21
N GLU A 57 12.85 -38.99 18.51
CA GLU A 57 12.12 -38.15 19.49
C GLU A 57 12.52 -36.66 19.37
N LEU A 58 13.81 -36.38 19.25
CA LEU A 58 14.32 -35.02 19.07
C LEU A 58 13.81 -34.39 17.76
N VAL A 59 13.82 -35.14 16.66
CA VAL A 59 13.31 -34.66 15.36
C VAL A 59 11.82 -34.39 15.41
N ASP A 60 11.05 -35.28 16.06
CA ASP A 60 9.62 -35.09 16.25
C ASP A 60 9.31 -33.85 17.09
N ASP A 61 10.06 -33.60 18.18
CA ASP A 61 9.94 -32.39 18.98
C ASP A 61 10.22 -31.12 18.16
N TYR A 62 11.27 -31.12 17.33
CA TYR A 62 11.52 -30.00 16.41
C TYR A 62 10.41 -29.82 15.39
N PHE A 63 9.85 -30.90 14.86
CA PHE A 63 8.73 -30.81 13.90
C PHE A 63 7.47 -30.28 14.56
N ASP A 64 7.22 -30.61 15.81
CA ASP A 64 6.10 -30.06 16.56
C ASP A 64 6.26 -28.56 16.81
N ILE A 65 7.47 -28.10 17.15
CA ILE A 65 7.77 -26.67 17.24
C ILE A 65 7.52 -25.97 15.91
N LEU A 66 8.01 -26.50 14.80
CA LEU A 66 7.81 -25.94 13.47
C LEU A 66 6.33 -25.96 13.04
N ASN A 67 5.58 -27.02 13.40
CA ASN A 67 4.14 -27.11 13.14
C ASN A 67 3.34 -26.02 13.88
N ARG A 68 3.77 -25.64 15.08
CA ARG A 68 3.12 -24.55 15.86
C ARG A 68 3.19 -23.21 15.12
N GLU A 69 4.20 -22.97 14.28
CA GLU A 69 4.29 -21.77 13.46
C GLU A 69 3.18 -21.68 12.39
N LEU A 70 2.53 -22.82 12.06
CA LEU A 70 1.40 -22.92 11.15
C LEU A 70 0.04 -22.83 11.87
N ASP A 71 -0.01 -22.68 13.18
CA ASP A 71 -1.25 -22.54 13.92
C ASP A 71 -1.73 -21.09 13.92
N THR A 72 -2.86 -20.84 13.26
CA THR A 72 -3.49 -19.50 13.20
C THR A 72 -4.04 -19.01 14.54
N LYS A 73 -4.26 -19.91 15.50
CA LYS A 73 -4.79 -19.59 16.83
C LYS A 73 -3.69 -19.31 17.86
N MET A 74 -2.52 -19.89 17.64
CA MET A 74 -1.39 -19.75 18.57
C MET A 74 -0.81 -18.34 18.47
N GLU A 75 -0.92 -17.57 19.55
CA GLU A 75 -0.38 -16.21 19.61
C GLU A 75 1.15 -16.22 19.39
N GLY A 76 1.61 -15.36 18.50
CA GLY A 76 3.02 -15.25 18.15
C GLY A 76 3.49 -16.17 17.01
N SER A 77 2.69 -17.17 16.58
CA SER A 77 3.04 -17.99 15.42
C SER A 77 3.10 -17.15 14.12
N ARG A 78 3.84 -17.63 13.14
CA ARG A 78 3.99 -16.91 11.85
C ARG A 78 2.63 -16.72 11.14
N LEU A 79 1.76 -17.74 11.12
CA LEU A 79 0.44 -17.62 10.51
C LEU A 79 -0.52 -16.76 11.32
N ASN A 80 -0.49 -16.80 12.64
CA ASN A 80 -1.27 -15.90 13.48
C ASN A 80 -0.86 -14.44 13.26
N ASN A 81 0.45 -14.18 13.17
CA ASN A 81 0.96 -12.84 12.90
C ASN A 81 0.58 -12.35 11.49
N LEU A 82 0.67 -13.22 10.47
CA LEU A 82 0.21 -12.90 9.12
C LEU A 82 -1.26 -12.48 9.13
N SER A 83 -2.10 -13.29 9.76
CA SER A 83 -3.55 -13.12 9.82
C SER A 83 -3.97 -11.85 10.57
N LYS A 84 -3.34 -11.56 11.72
CA LYS A 84 -3.77 -10.43 12.58
C LYS A 84 -3.09 -9.10 12.28
N ASN A 85 -1.82 -9.14 11.81
CA ASN A 85 -0.95 -7.97 11.83
C ASN A 85 -0.38 -7.58 10.48
N CYS A 86 -0.61 -8.37 9.42
CA CYS A 86 0.07 -8.14 8.15
C CYS A 86 -0.83 -7.75 6.99
N ILE A 87 -2.15 -8.01 7.04
CA ILE A 87 -3.08 -7.75 5.94
C ILE A 87 -4.13 -6.72 6.38
N PHE A 88 -4.23 -5.63 5.63
CA PHE A 88 -5.13 -4.51 5.92
C PHE A 88 -5.87 -4.05 4.68
N GLY A 89 -7.10 -3.58 4.86
CA GLY A 89 -7.88 -2.99 3.77
C GLY A 89 -9.02 -2.13 4.26
N THR A 90 -9.49 -1.25 3.39
CA THR A 90 -10.71 -0.47 3.59
C THR A 90 -11.57 -0.52 2.36
N ASP A 91 -12.87 -0.34 2.56
CA ASP A 91 -13.81 0.00 1.49
C ASP A 91 -14.89 0.92 2.04
N ALA A 92 -15.23 1.96 1.28
CA ALA A 92 -16.27 2.92 1.64
C ALA A 92 -17.69 2.32 1.53
N ASN A 93 -17.85 1.26 0.74
CA ASN A 93 -19.12 0.54 0.63
C ASN A 93 -19.24 -0.51 1.75
N PRO A 94 -20.24 -0.38 2.65
CA PRO A 94 -20.38 -1.30 3.78
C PRO A 94 -20.65 -2.75 3.38
N ARG A 95 -21.23 -2.98 2.21
CA ARG A 95 -21.45 -4.33 1.67
C ARG A 95 -20.12 -4.94 1.23
N MET A 96 -19.30 -4.17 0.49
CA MET A 96 -17.98 -4.62 0.03
C MET A 96 -17.06 -4.90 1.21
N ALA A 97 -16.97 -4.01 2.18
CA ALA A 97 -16.18 -4.22 3.39
C ALA A 97 -16.59 -5.50 4.15
N ARG A 98 -17.90 -5.76 4.27
CA ARG A 98 -18.40 -7.02 4.87
C ARG A 98 -18.05 -8.24 4.03
N THR A 99 -18.23 -8.16 2.70
CA THR A 99 -17.87 -9.25 1.79
C THR A 99 -16.37 -9.55 1.87
N ALA A 100 -15.53 -8.52 1.86
CA ALA A 100 -14.08 -8.68 2.01
C ALA A 100 -13.73 -9.40 3.33
N LYS A 101 -14.32 -8.98 4.46
CA LYS A 101 -14.14 -9.67 5.75
C LYS A 101 -14.53 -11.15 5.69
N MET A 102 -15.71 -11.45 5.14
CA MET A 102 -16.16 -12.84 5.01
C MET A 102 -15.22 -13.65 4.15
N ASN A 103 -14.82 -13.12 3.01
CA ASN A 103 -13.88 -13.79 2.11
C ASN A 103 -12.54 -14.05 2.79
N MET A 104 -11.98 -13.08 3.52
CA MET A 104 -10.74 -13.26 4.28
C MET A 104 -10.87 -14.37 5.33
N ILE A 105 -11.98 -14.40 6.09
CA ILE A 105 -12.27 -15.48 7.06
C ILE A 105 -12.31 -16.84 6.38
N MET A 106 -13.00 -16.96 5.24
CA MET A 106 -13.11 -18.22 4.49
C MET A 106 -11.76 -18.73 3.98
N HIS A 107 -10.81 -17.84 3.76
CA HIS A 107 -9.43 -18.16 3.35
C HIS A 107 -8.45 -18.35 4.53
N GLY A 108 -8.95 -18.27 5.78
CA GLY A 108 -8.18 -18.54 7.00
C GLY A 108 -7.49 -17.33 7.60
N ASP A 109 -7.79 -16.12 7.13
CA ASP A 109 -7.34 -14.87 7.77
C ASP A 109 -8.23 -14.50 8.97
N GLY A 110 -7.62 -13.88 9.99
CA GLY A 110 -8.33 -13.45 11.20
C GLY A 110 -9.21 -12.21 11.03
N HIS A 111 -9.34 -11.64 9.84
CA HIS A 111 -10.21 -10.51 9.44
C HIS A 111 -10.07 -9.19 10.23
N GLY A 112 -9.11 -9.11 11.13
CA GLY A 112 -8.94 -7.93 11.99
C GLY A 112 -8.52 -6.65 11.28
N GLY A 113 -7.92 -6.75 10.10
CA GLY A 113 -7.35 -5.64 9.33
C GLY A 113 -8.28 -4.97 8.31
N VAL A 114 -9.49 -5.50 8.06
CA VAL A 114 -10.42 -4.93 7.07
C VAL A 114 -11.43 -4.03 7.74
N HIS A 115 -11.59 -2.79 7.25
CA HIS A 115 -12.46 -1.78 7.84
C HIS A 115 -13.45 -1.19 6.81
N HIS A 116 -14.69 -0.96 7.24
CA HIS A 116 -15.61 -0.08 6.51
C HIS A 116 -15.22 1.36 6.81
N HIS A 117 -14.61 2.02 5.85
CA HIS A 117 -14.17 3.42 5.99
C HIS A 117 -13.81 4.01 4.62
N ASP A 118 -13.80 5.34 4.52
CA ASP A 118 -13.25 6.00 3.34
C ASP A 118 -11.74 5.71 3.24
N GLY A 119 -11.32 5.14 2.11
CA GLY A 119 -9.93 4.78 1.87
C GLY A 119 -8.96 5.97 1.81
N LEU A 120 -9.48 7.17 1.57
CA LEU A 120 -8.70 8.42 1.57
C LEU A 120 -8.41 8.94 2.98
N LEU A 121 -9.06 8.43 4.01
CA LEU A 121 -8.86 8.84 5.40
C LEU A 121 -8.08 7.78 6.20
N ASN A 122 -7.42 8.22 7.25
CA ASN A 122 -6.80 7.30 8.20
C ASN A 122 -7.85 6.59 9.04
N VAL A 123 -7.63 5.32 9.32
CA VAL A 123 -8.50 4.53 10.20
C VAL A 123 -7.72 3.44 10.91
N ASN A 124 -7.91 3.32 12.21
CA ASN A 124 -7.29 2.26 13.02
C ASN A 124 -5.80 2.07 12.70
N GLY A 125 -5.44 0.87 12.20
CA GLY A 125 -4.07 0.56 11.78
C GLY A 125 -3.71 1.00 10.36
N ILE A 126 -4.52 1.78 9.65
CA ILE A 126 -4.24 2.24 8.27
C ILE A 126 -3.94 3.74 8.30
N PHE A 127 -2.65 4.06 8.20
CA PHE A 127 -2.10 5.42 8.26
C PHE A 127 -0.74 5.51 7.55
N GLU A 128 -0.23 6.72 7.39
CA GLU A 128 0.96 7.03 6.60
C GLU A 128 2.23 6.33 7.11
N ASN A 129 3.12 6.01 6.17
CA ASN A 129 4.45 5.41 6.39
C ASN A 129 4.42 4.09 7.18
N ARG A 130 3.39 3.27 6.99
CA ARG A 130 3.24 2.01 7.72
C ARG A 130 3.42 0.75 6.86
N PHE A 131 3.08 0.78 5.59
CA PHE A 131 2.99 -0.41 4.74
C PHE A 131 4.25 -0.66 3.93
N ASP A 132 4.59 -1.93 3.75
CA ASP A 132 5.70 -2.35 2.90
C ASP A 132 5.25 -2.53 1.45
N VAL A 133 3.99 -2.98 1.27
CA VAL A 133 3.38 -3.23 -0.05
C VAL A 133 1.93 -2.74 -0.05
N ILE A 134 1.53 -2.10 -1.14
CA ILE A 134 0.14 -1.80 -1.44
C ILE A 134 -0.20 -2.42 -2.79
N LEU A 135 -1.34 -3.11 -2.83
CA LEU A 135 -1.93 -3.68 -4.05
C LEU A 135 -3.38 -3.20 -4.12
N THR A 136 -3.76 -2.49 -5.17
CA THR A 136 -5.07 -1.85 -5.19
C THR A 136 -5.61 -1.61 -6.60
N ASN A 137 -6.93 -1.59 -6.71
CA ASN A 137 -7.66 -1.21 -7.92
C ASN A 137 -8.71 -0.15 -7.56
N PRO A 138 -8.32 1.13 -7.57
CA PRO A 138 -9.24 2.21 -7.23
C PRO A 138 -10.39 2.33 -8.24
N PRO A 139 -11.53 2.92 -7.85
CA PRO A 139 -12.64 3.16 -8.78
C PRO A 139 -12.20 4.12 -9.89
N PHE A 140 -12.52 3.77 -11.15
CA PHE A 140 -12.13 4.55 -12.33
C PHE A 140 -13.17 5.59 -12.69
N GLY A 141 -12.69 6.78 -13.11
CA GLY A 141 -13.52 7.86 -13.68
C GLY A 141 -14.46 8.55 -12.71
N SER A 142 -14.54 8.09 -11.48
CA SER A 142 -15.28 8.79 -10.43
C SER A 142 -14.52 10.03 -9.96
N ARG A 143 -15.26 10.99 -9.43
CA ARG A 143 -14.67 12.23 -8.92
C ARG A 143 -15.05 12.42 -7.47
N VAL A 144 -14.12 12.89 -6.69
CA VAL A 144 -14.39 13.41 -5.34
C VAL A 144 -14.96 14.81 -5.50
N GLU A 145 -16.14 15.04 -4.95
CA GLU A 145 -16.78 16.34 -4.99
C GLU A 145 -15.95 17.37 -4.21
N LYS A 146 -15.87 18.60 -4.74
CA LYS A 146 -15.05 19.65 -4.13
C LYS A 146 -15.53 20.07 -2.74
N ASP A 147 -16.81 19.91 -2.49
CA ASP A 147 -17.49 20.22 -1.23
C ASP A 147 -17.61 19.01 -0.29
N LEU A 148 -17.15 17.83 -0.72
CA LEU A 148 -17.07 16.67 0.17
C LEU A 148 -16.13 16.97 1.34
N LYS A 149 -16.71 17.09 2.53
CA LYS A 149 -16.00 17.46 3.76
C LYS A 149 -15.82 16.25 4.67
N ILE A 150 -14.72 16.28 5.41
CA ILE A 150 -14.54 15.42 6.56
C ILE A 150 -15.54 15.82 7.63
N THR A 151 -16.34 14.88 8.10
CA THR A 151 -17.46 15.14 9.01
C THR A 151 -17.13 14.77 10.46
N GLU A 152 -17.95 15.20 11.40
CA GLU A 152 -17.84 14.76 12.80
C GLU A 152 -18.04 13.22 12.94
N ALA A 153 -18.71 12.57 11.99
CA ALA A 153 -18.85 11.11 11.97
C ALA A 153 -17.54 10.37 11.67
N ASP A 154 -16.61 11.05 10.98
CA ASP A 154 -15.29 10.49 10.66
C ASP A 154 -14.31 10.63 11.83
N LYS A 155 -14.65 11.43 12.85
CA LYS A 155 -13.81 11.72 14.00
C LYS A 155 -13.59 10.48 14.87
N PHE A 156 -12.36 10.32 15.30
CA PHE A 156 -12.02 9.27 16.26
C PHE A 156 -12.54 9.61 17.67
N THR A 157 -13.62 8.98 18.08
CA THR A 157 -14.27 9.22 19.37
C THR A 157 -14.23 8.01 20.31
N ASP A 158 -14.01 6.81 19.77
CA ASP A 158 -13.97 5.55 20.53
C ASP A 158 -12.67 5.46 21.34
N GLN A 159 -12.75 5.79 22.61
CA GLN A 159 -11.59 5.84 23.51
C GLN A 159 -10.94 4.47 23.73
N GLU A 160 -11.70 3.38 23.68
CA GLU A 160 -11.14 2.03 23.82
C GLU A 160 -10.30 1.66 22.61
N LYS A 161 -10.79 1.94 21.41
CA LYS A 161 -10.00 1.74 20.18
C LYS A 161 -8.78 2.64 20.14
N ILE A 162 -8.92 3.92 20.49
CA ILE A 162 -7.79 4.86 20.55
C ILE A 162 -6.73 4.31 21.50
N LYS A 163 -7.09 3.91 22.71
CA LYS A 163 -6.17 3.34 23.68
C LYS A 163 -5.52 2.04 23.18
N HIS A 164 -6.30 1.16 22.57
CA HIS A 164 -5.82 -0.09 21.99
C HIS A 164 -4.76 0.15 20.90
N TYR A 165 -5.08 0.98 19.90
CA TYR A 165 -4.15 1.23 18.79
C TYR A 165 -2.96 2.11 19.20
N THR A 166 -3.14 3.02 20.17
CA THR A 166 -2.01 3.77 20.75
C THR A 166 -1.02 2.85 21.46
N LYS A 167 -1.53 1.80 22.16
CA LYS A 167 -0.65 0.80 22.77
C LYS A 167 0.15 0.02 21.73
N ILE A 168 -0.44 -0.26 20.56
CA ILE A 168 0.22 -1.04 19.48
C ILE A 168 1.20 -0.17 18.69
N TYR A 169 0.83 1.05 18.33
CA TYR A 169 1.55 1.88 17.36
C TYR A 169 2.21 3.13 17.93
N GLY A 170 1.97 3.45 19.21
CA GLY A 170 2.56 4.59 19.91
C GLY A 170 2.21 5.95 19.26
N GLU A 171 3.18 6.85 19.25
CA GLU A 171 3.02 8.21 18.71
C GLU A 171 2.64 8.25 17.22
N LYS A 172 3.00 7.23 16.45
CA LYS A 172 2.61 7.16 15.03
C LYS A 172 1.11 7.16 14.87
N TYR A 173 0.40 6.45 15.74
CA TYR A 173 -1.05 6.41 15.70
C TYR A 173 -1.68 7.71 16.19
N THR A 174 -1.17 8.30 17.27
CA THR A 174 -1.69 9.59 17.77
C THR A 174 -1.51 10.71 16.74
N ASN A 175 -0.42 10.68 15.98
CA ASN A 175 -0.23 11.61 14.85
C ASN A 175 -1.18 11.30 13.67
N ALA A 176 -1.46 10.02 13.41
CA ALA A 176 -2.39 9.62 12.36
C ALA A 176 -3.83 10.10 12.63
N LEU A 177 -4.25 10.17 13.90
CA LEU A 177 -5.57 10.71 14.28
C LEU A 177 -5.73 12.17 13.88
N LYS A 178 -4.65 12.96 13.88
CA LYS A 178 -4.68 14.39 13.54
C LYS A 178 -5.11 14.63 12.10
N GLN A 179 -4.80 13.71 11.16
CA GLN A 179 -5.23 13.86 9.77
C GLN A 179 -6.74 14.06 9.67
N VAL A 180 -7.52 13.34 10.47
CA VAL A 180 -8.98 13.46 10.48
C VAL A 180 -9.42 14.53 11.46
N ASN A 181 -9.01 14.44 12.73
CA ASN A 181 -9.53 15.27 13.80
C ASN A 181 -9.25 16.79 13.62
N ASP A 182 -8.09 17.15 13.06
CA ASP A 182 -7.71 18.56 12.83
C ASP A 182 -8.25 19.10 11.50
N ASN A 183 -8.90 18.26 10.70
CA ASN A 183 -9.42 18.63 9.39
C ASN A 183 -10.94 18.47 9.25
N ILE A 184 -11.64 18.33 10.37
CA ILE A 184 -13.11 18.35 10.38
C ILE A 184 -13.64 19.62 9.68
N ASN A 185 -14.68 19.46 8.88
CA ASN A 185 -15.28 20.49 8.01
C ASN A 185 -14.41 21.00 6.86
N LYS A 186 -13.18 20.48 6.68
CA LYS A 186 -12.38 20.77 5.48
C LYS A 186 -12.66 19.75 4.39
N SER A 187 -12.43 20.14 3.13
CA SER A 187 -12.56 19.23 2.00
C SER A 187 -11.54 18.09 2.08
N VAL A 188 -11.96 16.85 1.76
CA VAL A 188 -11.08 15.69 1.65
C VAL A 188 -9.95 15.94 0.64
N LEU A 189 -10.22 16.67 -0.43
CA LEU A 189 -9.22 17.06 -1.44
C LEU A 189 -8.06 17.84 -0.83
N SER A 190 -8.30 18.64 0.23
CA SER A 190 -7.27 19.46 0.86
C SER A 190 -6.21 18.66 1.62
N LEU A 191 -6.43 17.36 1.86
CA LEU A 191 -5.46 16.45 2.46
C LEU A 191 -4.35 16.04 1.48
N TYR A 192 -4.55 16.27 0.18
CA TYR A 192 -3.71 15.78 -0.89
C TYR A 192 -3.19 16.91 -1.77
N LYS A 193 -1.92 16.86 -2.14
CA LYS A 193 -1.34 17.78 -3.12
C LYS A 193 -1.99 17.60 -4.49
N SER A 194 -2.26 16.34 -4.87
CA SER A 194 -2.97 16.01 -6.10
C SER A 194 -4.40 16.51 -6.13
N GLY A 195 -5.04 16.73 -4.98
CA GLY A 195 -6.38 17.30 -4.90
C GLY A 195 -6.53 18.73 -5.47
N ASN A 196 -5.42 19.48 -5.51
CA ASN A 196 -5.36 20.77 -6.20
C ASN A 196 -5.22 20.64 -7.73
N LEU A 197 -4.77 19.49 -8.21
CA LEU A 197 -4.49 19.22 -9.62
C LEU A 197 -5.64 18.47 -10.31
N SER A 198 -6.31 17.58 -9.57
CA SER A 198 -7.37 16.72 -10.10
C SER A 198 -8.34 16.30 -9.00
N THR A 199 -9.61 16.12 -9.38
CA THR A 199 -10.64 15.53 -8.52
C THR A 199 -10.89 14.05 -8.83
N LEU A 200 -10.15 13.45 -9.77
CA LEU A 200 -10.29 12.04 -10.11
C LEU A 200 -9.87 11.16 -8.94
N THR A 201 -10.74 10.23 -8.59
CA THR A 201 -10.53 9.34 -7.43
C THR A 201 -9.26 8.51 -7.57
N GLU A 202 -9.01 7.95 -8.75
CA GLU A 202 -7.81 7.17 -9.04
C GLU A 202 -6.51 7.99 -8.86
N VAL A 203 -6.53 9.29 -9.16
CA VAL A 203 -5.39 10.20 -8.94
C VAL A 203 -5.11 10.39 -7.45
N LEU A 204 -6.15 10.63 -6.65
CA LEU A 204 -6.03 10.77 -5.20
C LEU A 204 -5.53 9.47 -4.55
N PHE A 205 -6.00 8.32 -5.03
CA PHE A 205 -5.54 7.03 -4.53
C PHE A 205 -4.06 6.75 -4.83
N ILE A 206 -3.49 7.26 -5.92
CA ILE A 206 -2.03 7.14 -6.14
C ILE A 206 -1.28 7.84 -5.00
N GLU A 207 -1.60 9.11 -4.72
CA GLU A 207 -0.95 9.85 -3.63
C GLU A 207 -1.22 9.19 -2.27
N ARG A 208 -2.48 8.80 -2.01
CA ARG A 208 -2.84 8.08 -0.80
C ARG A 208 -1.98 6.83 -0.58
N CYS A 209 -1.85 5.99 -1.59
CA CYS A 209 -1.02 4.78 -1.53
C CYS A 209 0.44 5.10 -1.28
N LEU A 210 0.99 6.11 -1.97
CA LEU A 210 2.37 6.54 -1.74
C LEU A 210 2.57 7.08 -0.32
N ASN A 211 1.59 7.80 0.25
CA ASN A 211 1.65 8.29 1.62
C ASN A 211 1.60 7.14 2.64
N LEU A 212 0.76 6.13 2.42
CA LEU A 212 0.64 4.95 3.27
C LEU A 212 1.90 4.08 3.29
N LEU A 213 2.67 4.05 2.20
CA LEU A 213 3.90 3.27 2.10
C LEU A 213 5.01 3.83 2.99
N LYS A 214 5.80 2.94 3.57
CA LYS A 214 7.12 3.27 4.13
C LYS A 214 8.06 3.75 3.02
N PRO A 215 9.09 4.55 3.34
CA PRO A 215 10.19 4.77 2.41
C PRO A 215 10.75 3.45 1.89
N GLY A 216 10.92 3.32 0.57
CA GLY A 216 11.33 2.08 -0.09
C GLY A 216 10.22 1.05 -0.32
N GLY A 217 9.00 1.28 0.18
CA GLY A 217 7.83 0.42 -0.03
C GLY A 217 7.38 0.39 -1.49
N ARG A 218 6.59 -0.63 -1.84
CA ARG A 218 6.17 -0.91 -3.22
C ARG A 218 4.66 -0.79 -3.40
N LEU A 219 4.26 -0.14 -4.48
CA LEU A 219 2.86 -0.01 -4.92
C LEU A 219 2.66 -0.79 -6.22
N GLY A 220 1.64 -1.64 -6.26
CA GLY A 220 1.03 -2.15 -7.48
C GLY A 220 -0.39 -1.61 -7.59
N ILE A 221 -0.68 -0.86 -8.63
CA ILE A 221 -1.97 -0.20 -8.80
C ILE A 221 -2.49 -0.39 -10.23
N VAL A 222 -3.80 -0.65 -10.33
CA VAL A 222 -4.49 -0.66 -11.60
C VAL A 222 -5.00 0.75 -11.89
N LEU A 223 -4.71 1.28 -13.08
CA LEU A 223 -5.08 2.63 -13.47
C LEU A 223 -5.66 2.66 -14.88
N PRO A 224 -6.60 3.58 -15.18
CA PRO A 224 -6.99 3.85 -16.56
C PRO A 224 -5.81 4.43 -17.33
N GLU A 225 -5.64 4.03 -18.59
CA GLU A 225 -4.57 4.52 -19.46
C GLU A 225 -4.58 6.05 -19.59
N GLY A 226 -5.74 6.68 -19.44
CA GLY A 226 -5.89 8.14 -19.44
C GLY A 226 -5.06 8.87 -18.39
N VAL A 227 -4.75 8.23 -17.26
CA VAL A 227 -3.84 8.82 -16.24
C VAL A 227 -2.42 8.96 -16.79
N LEU A 228 -2.01 8.05 -17.68
CA LEU A 228 -0.67 7.97 -18.21
C LEU A 228 -0.44 8.88 -19.42
N ASN A 229 -1.47 9.06 -20.27
CA ASN A 229 -1.32 9.71 -21.58
C ASN A 229 -2.08 11.04 -21.74
N ASN A 230 -3.02 11.37 -20.83
CA ASN A 230 -3.77 12.62 -20.94
C ASN A 230 -2.85 13.81 -20.59
N THR A 231 -2.79 14.80 -21.51
CA THR A 231 -1.98 16.01 -21.33
C THR A 231 -2.40 16.84 -20.12
N ASN A 232 -3.69 16.87 -19.80
CA ASN A 232 -4.22 17.60 -18.63
C ASN A 232 -3.76 17.01 -17.28
N LEU A 233 -3.21 15.79 -17.27
CA LEU A 233 -2.70 15.14 -16.07
C LEU A 233 -1.15 15.13 -16.02
N GLN A 234 -0.48 15.94 -16.81
CA GLN A 234 0.99 16.05 -16.79
C GLN A 234 1.50 16.44 -15.40
N ASN A 235 0.94 17.48 -14.79
CA ASN A 235 1.35 17.93 -13.45
C ASN A 235 1.14 16.85 -12.36
N VAL A 236 0.13 15.99 -12.56
CA VAL A 236 -0.12 14.83 -11.68
C VAL A 236 1.01 13.80 -11.82
N ARG A 237 1.43 13.49 -13.05
CA ARG A 237 2.55 12.56 -13.28
C ARG A 237 3.86 13.09 -12.70
N GLU A 238 4.15 14.37 -12.92
CA GLU A 238 5.33 15.04 -12.35
C GLU A 238 5.35 15.01 -10.82
N LEU A 239 4.17 15.16 -10.18
CA LEU A 239 4.05 15.01 -8.73
C LEU A 239 4.46 13.60 -8.28
N PHE A 240 3.98 12.56 -8.95
CA PHE A 240 4.25 11.17 -8.57
C PHE A 240 5.69 10.75 -8.89
N GLU A 241 6.25 11.23 -9.98
CA GLU A 241 7.68 11.05 -10.31
C GLU A 241 8.60 11.67 -9.24
N GLY A 242 8.16 12.74 -8.59
CA GLY A 242 8.86 13.34 -7.45
C GLY A 242 8.73 12.55 -6.13
N MET A 243 7.83 11.56 -6.06
CA MET A 243 7.58 10.77 -4.84
C MET A 243 8.10 9.33 -4.94
N ALA A 244 8.17 8.78 -6.15
CA ALA A 244 8.43 7.36 -6.35
C ALA A 244 9.08 7.07 -7.70
N LYS A 245 9.88 6.00 -7.74
CA LYS A 245 10.43 5.45 -8.98
C LYS A 245 9.39 4.53 -9.62
N ILE A 246 9.08 4.76 -10.89
CA ILE A 246 8.30 3.83 -11.71
C ILE A 246 9.18 2.62 -12.03
N ILE A 247 8.73 1.42 -11.66
CA ILE A 247 9.45 0.17 -11.89
C ILE A 247 9.00 -0.48 -13.19
N LEU A 248 7.67 -0.52 -13.41
CA LEU A 248 7.07 -1.20 -14.54
C LEU A 248 5.71 -0.59 -14.85
N ILE A 249 5.38 -0.49 -16.13
CA ILE A 249 4.03 -0.23 -16.64
C ILE A 249 3.69 -1.36 -17.59
N THR A 250 2.57 -2.04 -17.34
CA THR A 250 2.05 -3.10 -18.20
C THR A 250 0.65 -2.77 -18.65
N SER A 251 0.45 -2.65 -19.96
CA SER A 251 -0.89 -2.48 -20.52
C SER A 251 -1.67 -3.78 -20.43
N ILE A 252 -2.94 -3.70 -20.07
CA ILE A 252 -3.86 -4.84 -20.01
C ILE A 252 -4.86 -4.71 -21.15
N PRO A 253 -5.29 -5.83 -21.78
CA PRO A 253 -6.35 -5.80 -22.79
C PRO A 253 -7.63 -5.14 -22.25
N GLN A 254 -8.32 -4.41 -23.12
CA GLN A 254 -9.50 -3.61 -22.75
C GLN A 254 -10.68 -4.49 -22.29
N ASP A 255 -10.76 -5.72 -22.78
CA ASP A 255 -11.83 -6.67 -22.49
C ASP A 255 -11.78 -7.26 -21.08
N VAL A 256 -10.66 -7.16 -20.39
CA VAL A 256 -10.49 -7.72 -19.03
C VAL A 256 -11.54 -7.20 -18.03
N PHE A 257 -11.96 -5.95 -18.16
CA PHE A 257 -12.95 -5.33 -17.28
C PHE A 257 -14.35 -5.15 -17.93
N MET A 258 -14.57 -5.66 -19.13
CA MET A 258 -15.88 -5.54 -19.81
C MET A 258 -16.99 -6.22 -19.01
N ALA A 259 -16.72 -7.35 -18.37
CA ALA A 259 -17.69 -8.05 -17.52
C ALA A 259 -18.15 -7.23 -16.31
N SER A 260 -17.35 -6.27 -15.84
CA SER A 260 -17.70 -5.33 -14.77
C SER A 260 -18.30 -4.00 -15.29
N GLY A 261 -18.57 -3.89 -16.60
CA GLY A 261 -19.15 -2.71 -17.22
C GLY A 261 -18.15 -1.59 -17.53
N ALA A 262 -16.87 -1.79 -17.28
CA ALA A 262 -15.86 -0.79 -17.59
C ALA A 262 -15.37 -0.94 -19.05
N THR A 263 -15.47 0.16 -19.82
CA THR A 263 -14.99 0.24 -21.21
C THR A 263 -13.61 0.87 -21.34
N VAL A 264 -12.98 1.19 -20.22
CA VAL A 264 -11.69 1.88 -20.15
C VAL A 264 -10.56 0.86 -20.24
N LYS A 265 -9.56 1.14 -21.08
CA LYS A 265 -8.34 0.32 -21.15
C LYS A 265 -7.50 0.51 -19.89
N PRO A 266 -7.23 -0.55 -19.11
CA PRO A 266 -6.46 -0.46 -17.89
C PRO A 266 -4.97 -0.69 -18.14
N SER A 267 -4.15 -0.21 -17.19
CA SER A 267 -2.72 -0.50 -17.10
C SER A 267 -2.38 -0.85 -15.66
N LEU A 268 -1.44 -1.77 -15.48
CA LEU A 268 -0.81 -2.04 -14.18
C LEU A 268 0.41 -1.15 -14.06
N MET A 269 0.49 -0.40 -12.97
CA MET A 269 1.67 0.37 -12.63
C MET A 269 2.29 -0.12 -11.34
N PHE A 270 3.62 -0.22 -11.36
CA PHE A 270 4.41 -0.59 -10.19
C PHE A 270 5.39 0.53 -9.85
N PHE A 271 5.31 0.98 -8.60
CA PHE A 271 6.17 2.02 -8.07
C PHE A 271 6.99 1.50 -6.88
N LYS A 272 8.15 2.11 -6.67
CA LYS A 272 8.89 2.06 -5.42
C LYS A 272 8.92 3.47 -4.84
N LYS A 273 8.32 3.67 -3.66
CA LYS A 273 8.43 4.97 -2.96
C LYS A 273 9.90 5.26 -2.68
N PHE A 274 10.33 6.48 -2.91
CA PHE A 274 11.70 6.89 -2.61
C PHE A 274 12.05 6.65 -1.15
N THR A 275 13.29 6.21 -0.89
CA THR A 275 13.89 6.34 0.43
C THR A 275 14.18 7.82 0.71
N LYS A 276 14.56 8.17 1.93
CA LYS A 276 14.94 9.55 2.25
C LYS A 276 16.13 10.02 1.40
N GLU A 277 17.09 9.14 1.20
CA GLU A 277 18.29 9.39 0.41
C GLU A 277 17.95 9.57 -1.08
N GLU A 278 17.11 8.68 -1.63
CA GLU A 278 16.67 8.76 -3.03
C GLU A 278 15.85 10.04 -3.29
N ALA A 279 15.01 10.47 -2.35
CA ALA A 279 14.25 11.71 -2.46
C ALA A 279 15.17 12.95 -2.49
N LEU A 280 16.19 12.99 -1.63
CA LEU A 280 17.18 14.06 -1.62
C LEU A 280 18.00 14.11 -2.91
N GLN A 281 18.43 12.95 -3.42
CA GLN A 281 19.15 12.84 -4.70
C GLN A 281 18.29 13.30 -5.88
N TYR A 282 17.02 12.95 -5.89
CA TYR A 282 16.08 13.38 -6.93
C TYR A 282 15.92 14.91 -6.93
N GLU A 283 15.68 15.53 -5.76
CA GLU A 283 15.51 16.98 -5.64
C GLU A 283 16.79 17.73 -6.00
N ASP A 284 17.98 17.26 -5.59
CA ASP A 284 19.26 17.82 -5.98
C ASP A 284 19.49 17.75 -7.50
N ALA A 285 19.24 16.59 -8.11
CA ALA A 285 19.37 16.41 -9.54
C ALA A 285 18.38 17.31 -10.33
N LYS A 286 17.13 17.43 -9.86
CA LYS A 286 16.10 18.29 -10.43
C LYS A 286 16.51 19.75 -10.36
N THR A 287 16.98 20.20 -9.21
CA THR A 287 17.47 21.59 -9.01
C THR A 287 18.62 21.91 -9.93
N LYS A 288 19.64 21.04 -9.98
CA LYS A 288 20.81 21.23 -10.89
C LYS A 288 20.39 21.27 -12.36
N ALA A 289 19.46 20.41 -12.78
CA ALA A 289 18.95 20.40 -14.14
C ALA A 289 18.18 21.69 -14.45
N TYR A 290 17.35 22.15 -13.53
CA TYR A 290 16.59 23.40 -13.66
C TYR A 290 17.52 24.61 -13.77
N ASP A 291 18.53 24.74 -12.90
CA ASP A 291 19.48 25.85 -12.91
C ASP A 291 20.27 25.88 -14.22
N LYS A 292 20.75 24.73 -14.68
CA LYS A 292 21.45 24.62 -15.96
C LYS A 292 20.59 25.05 -17.15
N ILE A 293 19.30 24.67 -17.18
CA ILE A 293 18.39 25.06 -18.25
C ILE A 293 18.09 26.56 -18.14
N LYS A 294 17.84 27.07 -16.94
CA LYS A 294 17.57 28.49 -16.70
C LYS A 294 18.74 29.37 -17.13
N GLU A 295 19.97 28.96 -16.84
CA GLU A 295 21.18 29.63 -17.31
C GLU A 295 21.30 29.62 -18.84
N LYS A 296 21.11 28.44 -19.45
CA LYS A 296 21.16 28.24 -20.91
C LYS A 296 20.16 29.12 -21.67
N TYR A 297 18.99 29.35 -21.13
CA TYR A 297 17.90 30.10 -21.76
C TYR A 297 17.63 31.47 -21.10
N ALA A 298 18.60 32.02 -20.34
CA ALA A 298 18.43 33.26 -19.61
C ALA A 298 18.01 34.45 -20.46
N GLU A 299 18.61 34.63 -21.66
CA GLU A 299 18.27 35.67 -22.57
C GLU A 299 16.85 35.56 -23.13
N GLN A 300 16.46 34.38 -23.60
CA GLN A 300 15.10 34.12 -24.11
C GLN A 300 14.03 34.28 -23.00
N ILE A 301 14.33 33.88 -21.78
CA ILE A 301 13.42 34.06 -20.66
C ILE A 301 13.23 35.54 -20.35
N THR A 302 14.31 36.35 -20.44
CA THR A 302 14.25 37.80 -20.21
C THR A 302 13.46 38.50 -21.31
N GLU A 303 13.70 38.17 -22.58
CA GLU A 303 12.93 38.66 -23.72
C GLU A 303 11.45 38.38 -23.62
N LEU A 304 11.08 37.11 -23.27
CA LEU A 304 9.68 36.71 -23.07
C LEU A 304 9.02 37.46 -21.92
N LYS A 305 9.71 37.67 -20.79
CA LYS A 305 9.18 38.44 -19.66
C LYS A 305 8.91 39.88 -20.07
N THR A 306 9.87 40.52 -20.76
CA THR A 306 9.71 41.89 -21.24
C THR A 306 8.53 42.00 -22.22
N PHE A 307 8.35 41.01 -23.09
CA PHE A 307 7.21 40.98 -24.00
C PHE A 307 5.87 40.82 -23.26
N ILE A 308 5.78 39.97 -22.23
CA ILE A 308 4.59 39.79 -21.43
C ILE A 308 4.25 41.09 -20.67
N ASP A 309 5.21 41.70 -20.01
CA ASP A 309 5.04 42.92 -19.23
C ASP A 309 4.56 44.09 -20.16
N ASN A 310 5.13 44.22 -21.35
CA ASN A 310 4.70 45.20 -22.31
C ASN A 310 3.27 44.96 -22.83
N LYS A 311 2.84 43.69 -22.94
CA LYS A 311 1.48 43.33 -23.38
C LYS A 311 0.43 43.53 -22.29
N GLU A 312 0.77 43.36 -21.05
CA GLU A 312 -0.09 43.66 -19.90
C GLU A 312 -0.26 45.18 -19.73
N ASN A 313 0.83 45.94 -19.84
CA ASN A 313 0.80 47.41 -19.80
C ASN A 313 0.04 48.04 -20.98
N SER A 314 -0.09 47.37 -22.12
CA SER A 314 -0.87 47.85 -23.25
C SER A 314 -2.36 47.52 -23.17
N ARG A 315 -2.79 46.74 -22.16
CA ARG A 315 -4.21 46.38 -21.89
C ARG A 315 -4.82 47.13 -20.72
N SER A 316 -4.01 47.86 -19.93
CA SER A 316 -4.42 48.81 -18.91
C SER A 316 -4.51 50.22 -19.48
#